data_8e8c26a2452d9fee2149eb29dab7e965
#
_entry.id   8e8c26a2452d9fee2149eb29dab7e965
#
_cell.length_a   1.000
_cell.length_b   1.000
_cell.length_c   1.000
_cell.angle_alpha   90.00
_cell.angle_beta   90.00
_cell.angle_gamma   90.00
#
_symmetry.space_group_name_H-M   'P 1'
#
loop_
_entity.id
_entity.type
_entity.pdbx_description
1 polymer ?
#
loop_
_entity_poly.entity_id
_entity_poly.type
_entity_poly.pdbx_seq_one_letter_code
_entity_poly.pdbx_strand_id
1 'polypeptide(L)' 'MDIREASEYLGVSRETLYKYVYEEKIPAFKLGNRWKFKKTLLDRWMETQSAQSERRSSQK' A
#
# COMPACT_ATOMS: atom_id res chain seq x y z
N MET A 1 1.76 4.55 -10.49
CA MET A 1 1.16 5.52 -9.57
C MET A 1 2.24 6.21 -8.75
N ASP A 2 2.06 7.48 -8.50
CA ASP A 2 2.92 8.19 -7.55
C ASP A 2 2.36 8.06 -6.13
N ILE A 3 3.02 8.70 -5.18
CA ILE A 3 2.62 8.59 -3.77
C ILE A 3 1.21 9.11 -3.52
N ARG A 4 0.84 10.18 -4.20
CA ARG A 4 -0.47 10.77 -4.07
C ARG A 4 -1.56 9.84 -4.59
N GLU A 5 -1.36 9.34 -5.79
CA GLU A 5 -2.32 8.44 -6.41
C GLU A 5 -2.46 7.15 -5.61
N ALA A 6 -1.33 6.61 -5.15
CA ALA A 6 -1.35 5.38 -4.36
C ALA A 6 -2.06 5.59 -3.03
N SER A 7 -1.85 6.73 -2.38
CA SER A 7 -2.52 6.99 -1.11
C SER A 7 -4.03 7.10 -1.29
N GLU A 8 -4.47 7.74 -2.36
CA GLU A 8 -5.89 7.84 -2.67
C GLU A 8 -6.47 6.47 -3.01
N TYR A 9 -5.73 5.70 -3.79
CA TYR A 9 -6.16 4.38 -4.20
C TYR A 9 -6.32 3.44 -3.02
N LEU A 10 -5.42 3.52 -2.06
CA LEU A 10 -5.44 2.67 -0.88
C LEU A 10 -6.30 3.22 0.25
N GLY A 11 -6.67 4.48 0.16
CA GLY A 11 -7.50 5.11 1.18
C GLY A 11 -6.75 5.42 2.47
N VAL A 12 -5.45 5.72 2.36
CA VAL A 12 -4.63 6.06 3.51
C VAL A 12 -3.99 7.43 3.29
N SER A 13 -3.51 8.04 4.37
CA SER A 13 -2.80 9.30 4.26
C SER A 13 -1.43 9.08 3.63
N ARG A 14 -0.88 10.14 3.05
CA ARG A 14 0.45 10.05 2.47
C ARG A 14 1.50 9.72 3.52
N GLU A 15 1.35 10.26 4.71
CA GLU A 15 2.25 9.95 5.82
C GLU A 15 2.26 8.47 6.14
N THR A 16 1.07 7.87 6.21
CA THR A 16 0.94 6.45 6.48
C THR A 16 1.57 5.64 5.36
N LEU A 17 1.37 6.06 4.12
CA LEU A 17 1.95 5.36 2.98
C LEU A 17 3.47 5.45 2.99
N TYR A 18 4.02 6.61 3.30
CA TYR A 18 5.48 6.75 3.44
C TYR A 18 6.02 5.85 4.52
N LYS A 19 5.31 5.74 5.62
CA LYS A 19 5.70 4.85 6.70
C LYS A 19 5.80 3.42 6.21
N TYR A 20 4.80 2.95 5.47
CA TYR A 20 4.80 1.61 4.91
C TYR A 20 5.95 1.40 3.94
N VAL A 21 6.26 2.41 3.13
CA VAL A 21 7.36 2.35 2.19
C VAL A 21 8.69 2.21 2.91
N TYR A 22 8.91 3.03 3.92
CA TYR A 22 10.17 3.00 4.68
C TYR A 22 10.32 1.72 5.48
N GLU A 23 9.22 1.14 5.92
CA GLU A 23 9.24 -0.13 6.64
C GLU A 23 9.24 -1.32 5.69
N GLU A 24 9.28 -1.07 4.41
CA GLU A 24 9.29 -2.10 3.37
C GLU A 24 8.10 -3.06 3.48
N LYS A 25 6.98 -2.54 3.89
CA LYS A 25 5.75 -3.31 4.04
C LYS A 25 4.87 -3.29 2.81
N ILE A 26 5.18 -2.44 1.86
CA ILE A 26 4.37 -2.26 0.66
C ILE A 26 5.28 -2.27 -0.57
N PRO A 27 4.87 -2.90 -1.67
CA PRO A 27 5.70 -2.92 -2.87
C PRO A 27 5.75 -1.54 -3.52
N ALA A 28 6.94 -0.97 -3.54
CA ALA A 28 7.18 0.33 -4.13
C ALA A 28 8.58 0.34 -4.73
N PHE A 29 8.80 1.22 -5.68
CA PHE A 29 10.12 1.40 -6.25
C PHE A 29 10.40 2.88 -6.42
N LYS A 30 11.67 3.24 -6.38
CA LYS A 30 12.09 4.63 -6.50
C LYS A 30 12.56 4.88 -7.92
N LEU A 31 11.94 5.85 -8.56
CA LEU A 31 12.33 6.26 -9.90
C LEU A 31 12.79 7.71 -9.83
N GLY A 32 14.09 7.91 -9.96
CA GLY A 32 14.65 9.23 -9.73
C GLY A 32 14.50 9.62 -8.26
N ASN A 33 13.82 10.71 -8.00
CA ASN A 33 13.59 11.20 -6.64
C ASN A 33 12.20 10.90 -6.11
N ARG A 34 11.43 10.11 -6.85
CA ARG A 34 10.03 9.87 -6.50
C ARG A 34 9.72 8.41 -6.33
N TRP A 35 8.90 8.11 -5.36
CA TRP A 35 8.37 6.78 -5.16
C TRP A 35 7.27 6.52 -6.17
N LYS A 36 7.31 5.33 -6.77
CA LYS A 36 6.31 4.88 -7.72
C LYS A 36 5.74 3.54 -7.27
N PHE A 37 4.51 3.29 -7.65
CA PHE A 37 3.80 2.07 -7.28
C PHE A 37 3.16 1.47 -8.52
N LYS A 38 3.13 0.16 -8.59
CA LYS A 38 2.41 -0.54 -9.64
C LYS A 38 1.07 -0.99 -9.10
N LYS A 39 0.02 -0.68 -9.83
CA LYS A 39 -1.33 -1.03 -9.42
C LYS A 39 -1.47 -2.53 -9.19
N THR A 40 -0.91 -3.35 -10.08
CA THR A 40 -0.99 -4.80 -9.93
C THR A 40 -0.34 -5.29 -8.65
N LEU A 41 0.78 -4.68 -8.28
CA LEU A 41 1.45 -5.03 -7.04
C LEU A 41 0.68 -4.56 -5.82
N LEU A 42 0.08 -3.38 -5.91
CA LEU A 42 -0.76 -2.87 -4.84
C LEU A 42 -1.98 -3.75 -4.64
N ASP A 43 -2.58 -4.20 -5.72
CA ASP A 43 -3.74 -5.08 -5.64
C ASP A 43 -3.38 -6.39 -4.94
N ARG A 44 -2.24 -6.95 -5.28
CA ARG A 44 -1.73 -8.14 -4.61
C ARG A 44 -1.50 -7.91 -3.14
N TRP A 45 -0.88 -6.78 -2.83
CA TRP A 45 -0.60 -6.43 -1.44
C TRP A 45 -1.90 -6.29 -0.66
N MET A 46 -2.89 -5.64 -1.25
CA MET A 46 -4.19 -5.48 -0.61
C MET A 46 -4.89 -6.82 -0.41
N GLU A 47 -4.78 -7.72 -1.34
CA GLU A 47 -5.35 -9.05 -1.18
C GLU A 47 -4.74 -9.77 0.01
N THR A 48 -3.43 -9.66 0.17
CA THR A 48 -2.75 -10.26 1.31
C THR A 48 -3.22 -9.64 2.62
N GLN A 49 -3.33 -8.31 2.66
CA GLN A 49 -3.80 -7.62 3.84
C GLN A 49 -5.27 -7.92 4.12
N SER A 50 -6.05 -7.98 3.07
CA SER A 50 -7.47 -8.27 3.17
C SER A 50 -7.72 -9.66 3.75
N ALA A 51 -6.94 -10.64 3.33
CA ALA A 51 -7.05 -11.99 3.86
C ALA A 51 -6.79 -12.01 5.37
N GLN A 52 -5.79 -11.25 5.81
CA GLN A 52 -5.49 -11.13 7.23
C GLN A 52 -6.61 -10.40 7.97
N SER A 53 -7.15 -9.36 7.33
CA SER A 53 -8.24 -8.60 7.90
C SER A 53 -9.51 -9.43 8.03
N GLU A 54 -9.77 -10.28 7.07
CA GLU A 54 -10.93 -11.15 7.10
C GLU A 54 -10.91 -12.08 8.29
N ARG A 55 -9.74 -12.59 8.65
CA ARG A 55 -9.61 -13.40 9.84
C ARG A 55 -10.03 -12.63 11.07
N ARG A 56 -9.64 -11.37 11.16
CA ARG A 56 -10.03 -10.51 12.27
C ARG A 56 -11.50 -10.16 12.19
N SER A 57 -11.96 -9.85 11.00
CA SER A 57 -13.34 -9.43 10.79
C SER A 57 -14.31 -10.55 11.11
N SER A 58 -13.95 -11.77 10.84
CA SER A 58 -14.82 -12.89 11.14
C SER A 58 -15.08 -13.07 12.62
N GLN A 59 -14.27 -12.40 13.44
CA GLN A 59 -14.44 -12.44 14.89
C GLN A 59 -15.39 -11.38 15.41
N LYS A 60 -15.82 -10.51 14.54
CA LYS A 60 -16.73 -9.43 14.96
C LYS A 60 -18.16 -9.91 15.01
#